data_c07bb7cac40d6d3db7c223ab8aee8f9a
#
_entry.id   c07bb7cac40d6d3db7c223ab8aee8f9a
#
_cell.length_a   1.000
_cell.length_b   1.000
_cell.length_c   1.000
_cell.angle_alpha   90.00
_cell.angle_beta   90.00
_cell.angle_gamma   90.00
#
_symmetry.space_group_name_H-M   'P 1'
#
loop_
_entity.id
_entity.type
_entity.pdbx_description
1 polymer ?
#
loop_
_entity_poly.entity_id
_entity_poly.type
_entity_poly.pdbx_seq_one_letter_code
_entity_poly.pdbx_strand_id
1 'polypeptide(L)'
;MTVRSTGQSWALDLALAQGGFDALHPQAKGTMEQLGHDHTDFDKVFALVRSGAMLPKAWATVAGQAEERAVHHERGGYPRTAADLYLRAAVMWGRAQYSVLDAADPRKHAFRERTNHCVARLGELRGRRVRRVVLDFEGGQLHALLHLPAGTVEGAPAVVLGPGMDMIKEDYIYAAERYYTSRGVVALSIEGPGQGESRAGGLTVDLTNYERAISRYLDHLVGLPEVDPGRIGMFGISMSGYWGMRAAATDPRLAALASFEGVSGDFHTIFDRAQPSFKNNYMFMAGYTDEEEFDRELAARMPLGDLVGDIACPVLLGIGEFDELTRLEQAMATYERIRAPKELRVYENEFHPLGGVAAEVFRFGAEWLERALDGELREPGRDVRHYVRDDGRTIDGTAAPAWWLGTDPVRAA
;
A
#
# COMPACT_ATOMS: atom_id res chain seq x y z
N MET A 1 -12.68 -10.85 26.50
CA MET A 1 -12.20 -12.17 26.05
C MET A 1 -11.45 -11.91 24.75
N THR A 2 -10.13 -11.91 24.77
CA THR A 2 -9.34 -11.70 23.56
C THR A 2 -9.48 -12.93 22.69
N VAL A 3 -10.01 -12.76 21.49
CA VAL A 3 -10.16 -13.86 20.54
C VAL A 3 -8.76 -14.16 19.97
N ARG A 4 -8.23 -15.36 20.22
CA ARG A 4 -6.92 -15.74 19.72
C ARG A 4 -6.99 -16.01 18.22
N SER A 5 -6.33 -15.17 17.43
CA SER A 5 -6.33 -15.25 15.96
C SER A 5 -5.74 -16.57 15.44
N THR A 6 -4.77 -17.14 16.13
CA THR A 6 -4.16 -18.44 15.78
C THR A 6 -5.15 -19.62 15.83
N GLY A 7 -6.21 -19.54 16.63
CA GLY A 7 -7.25 -20.57 16.70
C GLY A 7 -8.38 -20.42 15.67
N GLN A 8 -8.36 -19.40 14.81
CA GLN A 8 -9.46 -19.05 13.92
C GLN A 8 -9.14 -19.13 12.42
N SER A 9 -8.09 -19.85 12.03
CA SER A 9 -7.74 -20.07 10.62
C SER A 9 -8.89 -20.63 9.77
N TRP A 10 -9.82 -21.37 10.40
CA TRP A 10 -11.01 -21.90 9.76
C TRP A 10 -11.92 -20.79 9.19
N ALA A 11 -11.91 -19.59 9.76
CA ALA A 11 -12.71 -18.48 9.27
C ALA A 11 -12.21 -18.00 7.90
N LEU A 12 -10.89 -17.93 7.72
CA LEU A 12 -10.26 -17.67 6.43
C LEU A 12 -10.61 -18.76 5.41
N ASP A 13 -10.51 -20.03 5.82
CA ASP A 13 -10.82 -21.16 4.95
C ASP A 13 -12.28 -21.13 4.49
N LEU A 14 -13.21 -20.79 5.38
CA LEU A 14 -14.64 -20.66 5.05
C LEU A 14 -14.88 -19.53 4.05
N ALA A 15 -14.28 -18.36 4.28
CA ALA A 15 -14.41 -17.22 3.38
C ALA A 15 -13.86 -17.55 1.98
N LEU A 16 -12.69 -18.15 1.91
CA LEU A 16 -12.08 -18.58 0.65
C LEU A 16 -12.92 -19.63 -0.09
N ALA A 17 -13.51 -20.58 0.63
CA ALA A 17 -14.32 -21.64 0.04
C ALA A 17 -15.66 -21.14 -0.53
N GLN A 18 -16.24 -20.08 0.04
CA GLN A 18 -17.55 -19.55 -0.33
C GLN A 18 -17.52 -18.38 -1.30
N GLY A 19 -16.62 -17.44 -1.13
CA GLY A 19 -16.61 -16.19 -1.90
C GLY A 19 -15.26 -15.81 -2.49
N GLY A 20 -14.23 -16.64 -2.32
CA GLY A 20 -12.90 -16.36 -2.84
C GLY A 20 -12.32 -15.08 -2.27
N PHE A 21 -11.67 -14.27 -3.11
CA PHE A 21 -11.02 -13.04 -2.69
C PHE A 21 -12.03 -11.97 -2.23
N ASP A 22 -13.14 -11.83 -2.90
CA ASP A 22 -14.16 -10.81 -2.60
C ASP A 22 -14.84 -11.01 -1.23
N ALA A 23 -14.80 -12.24 -0.68
CA ALA A 23 -15.26 -12.50 0.68
C ALA A 23 -14.25 -12.06 1.76
N LEU A 24 -13.00 -11.85 1.39
CA LEU A 24 -11.95 -11.35 2.29
C LEU A 24 -11.88 -9.82 2.28
N HIS A 25 -11.97 -9.26 1.09
CA HIS A 25 -11.89 -7.82 0.85
C HIS A 25 -12.87 -7.47 -0.27
N PRO A 26 -14.06 -6.93 0.06
CA PRO A 26 -15.01 -6.50 -0.95
C PRO A 26 -14.37 -5.53 -1.94
N GLN A 27 -14.59 -5.76 -3.23
CA GLN A 27 -14.12 -4.90 -4.34
C GLN A 27 -12.59 -4.77 -4.49
N ALA A 28 -11.75 -5.32 -3.62
CA ALA A 28 -10.31 -5.10 -3.60
C ALA A 28 -9.58 -5.50 -4.91
N LYS A 29 -10.20 -6.28 -5.79
CA LYS A 29 -9.66 -6.55 -7.13
C LYS A 29 -9.35 -5.26 -7.90
N GLY A 30 -10.19 -4.21 -7.78
CA GLY A 30 -9.95 -2.94 -8.44
C GLY A 30 -8.65 -2.28 -8.00
N THR A 31 -8.33 -2.31 -6.71
CA THR A 31 -7.05 -1.82 -6.19
C THR A 31 -5.88 -2.67 -6.67
N MET A 32 -6.05 -4.00 -6.68
CA MET A 32 -5.01 -4.90 -7.15
C MET A 32 -4.70 -4.71 -8.64
N GLU A 33 -5.67 -4.34 -9.46
CA GLU A 33 -5.44 -3.97 -10.87
C GLU A 33 -4.58 -2.72 -11.02
N GLN A 34 -4.73 -1.72 -10.12
CA GLN A 34 -3.87 -0.53 -10.11
C GLN A 34 -2.44 -0.85 -9.64
N LEU A 35 -2.24 -1.99 -9.02
CA LEU A 35 -0.96 -2.54 -8.61
C LEU A 35 -0.35 -3.53 -9.63
N GLY A 36 -0.96 -3.65 -10.81
CA GLY A 36 -0.43 -4.46 -11.92
C GLY A 36 -0.88 -5.92 -11.95
N HIS A 37 -1.83 -6.29 -11.10
CA HIS A 37 -2.49 -7.59 -11.22
C HIS A 37 -3.53 -7.56 -12.35
N ASP A 38 -3.78 -8.71 -12.93
CA ASP A 38 -4.84 -8.91 -13.93
C ASP A 38 -6.00 -9.71 -13.29
N HIS A 39 -7.23 -9.24 -13.42
CA HIS A 39 -8.39 -9.90 -12.83
C HIS A 39 -8.52 -11.37 -13.26
N THR A 40 -8.12 -11.70 -14.51
CA THR A 40 -8.16 -13.09 -14.99
C THR A 40 -7.18 -14.00 -14.27
N ASP A 41 -6.06 -13.47 -13.75
CA ASP A 41 -5.12 -14.26 -12.96
C ASP A 41 -5.66 -14.50 -11.55
N PHE A 42 -6.35 -13.51 -10.95
CA PHE A 42 -7.09 -13.72 -9.70
C PHE A 42 -8.10 -14.85 -9.84
N ASP A 43 -8.91 -14.82 -10.89
CA ASP A 43 -9.92 -15.85 -11.12
C ASP A 43 -9.30 -17.25 -11.24
N LYS A 44 -8.15 -17.38 -11.92
CA LYS A 44 -7.40 -18.65 -11.98
C LYS A 44 -6.88 -19.10 -10.62
N VAL A 45 -6.32 -18.17 -9.83
CA VAL A 45 -5.80 -18.48 -8.49
C VAL A 45 -6.93 -18.96 -7.59
N PHE A 46 -8.03 -18.21 -7.49
CA PHE A 46 -9.12 -18.52 -6.57
C PHE A 46 -9.97 -19.71 -7.04
N ALA A 47 -9.95 -20.06 -8.32
CA ALA A 47 -10.49 -21.33 -8.81
C ALA A 47 -9.74 -22.56 -8.23
N LEU A 48 -8.48 -22.41 -7.88
CA LEU A 48 -7.65 -23.47 -7.28
C LEU A 48 -7.74 -23.54 -5.75
N VAL A 49 -8.17 -22.44 -5.09
CA VAL A 49 -8.10 -22.31 -3.62
C VAL A 49 -9.38 -22.81 -2.95
N ARG A 50 -9.21 -23.57 -1.85
CA ARG A 50 -10.30 -24.00 -0.95
C ARG A 50 -9.93 -23.79 0.51
N SER A 51 -8.68 -23.43 0.80
CA SER A 51 -8.19 -23.09 2.14
C SER A 51 -6.97 -22.18 2.03
N GLY A 52 -6.64 -21.46 3.10
CA GLY A 52 -5.46 -20.59 3.18
C GLY A 52 -4.15 -21.31 2.90
N ALA A 53 -4.05 -22.59 3.31
CA ALA A 53 -2.87 -23.42 3.07
C ALA A 53 -2.58 -23.68 1.57
N MET A 54 -3.56 -23.50 0.70
CA MET A 54 -3.41 -23.68 -0.76
C MET A 54 -2.91 -22.40 -1.45
N LEU A 55 -3.04 -21.24 -0.83
CA LEU A 55 -2.68 -19.94 -1.42
C LEU A 55 -1.26 -19.91 -2.00
N PRO A 56 -0.18 -20.33 -1.28
CA PRO A 56 1.16 -20.27 -1.84
C PRO A 56 1.30 -21.05 -3.15
N LYS A 57 0.71 -22.25 -3.21
CA LYS A 57 0.76 -23.10 -4.40
C LYS A 57 -0.07 -22.52 -5.55
N ALA A 58 -1.26 -22.00 -5.26
CA ALA A 58 -2.14 -21.44 -6.28
C ALA A 58 -1.52 -20.21 -6.95
N TRP A 59 -1.03 -19.27 -6.16
CA TRP A 59 -0.31 -18.09 -6.65
C TRP A 59 0.92 -18.48 -7.46
N ALA A 60 1.77 -19.39 -6.95
CA ALA A 60 2.97 -19.86 -7.64
C ALA A 60 2.66 -20.56 -8.98
N THR A 61 1.56 -21.30 -9.05
CA THR A 61 1.13 -21.98 -10.28
C THR A 61 0.80 -20.95 -11.36
N VAL A 62 0.00 -19.94 -11.05
CA VAL A 62 -0.40 -18.93 -12.04
C VAL A 62 0.75 -17.99 -12.38
N ALA A 63 1.61 -17.64 -11.40
CA ALA A 63 2.82 -16.88 -11.62
C ALA A 63 3.78 -17.59 -12.60
N GLY A 64 4.00 -18.90 -12.40
CA GLY A 64 4.83 -19.70 -13.30
C GLY A 64 4.30 -19.73 -14.73
N GLN A 65 3.00 -19.86 -14.91
CA GLN A 65 2.38 -19.81 -16.25
C GLN A 65 2.60 -18.46 -16.95
N ALA A 66 2.48 -17.33 -16.21
CA ALA A 66 2.76 -16.01 -16.75
C ALA A 66 4.23 -15.85 -17.13
N GLU A 67 5.14 -16.33 -16.29
CA GLU A 67 6.58 -16.27 -16.53
C GLU A 67 7.00 -17.12 -17.75
N GLU A 68 6.48 -18.34 -17.88
CA GLU A 68 6.74 -19.19 -19.06
C GLU A 68 6.29 -18.51 -20.36
N ARG A 69 5.14 -17.85 -20.33
CA ARG A 69 4.66 -17.06 -21.48
C ARG A 69 5.55 -15.84 -21.74
N ALA A 70 6.05 -15.17 -20.68
CA ALA A 70 7.00 -14.07 -20.82
C ALA A 70 8.27 -14.53 -21.55
N VAL A 71 8.86 -15.64 -21.11
CA VAL A 71 10.04 -16.27 -21.74
C VAL A 71 9.78 -16.63 -23.21
N HIS A 72 8.60 -17.19 -23.52
CA HIS A 72 8.22 -17.53 -24.88
C HIS A 72 8.17 -16.28 -25.79
N HIS A 73 7.52 -15.21 -25.35
CA HIS A 73 7.43 -13.97 -26.12
C HIS A 73 8.77 -13.26 -26.25
N GLU A 74 9.61 -13.29 -25.22
CA GLU A 74 10.96 -12.73 -25.27
C GLU A 74 11.80 -13.43 -26.35
N ARG A 75 11.82 -14.77 -26.35
CA ARG A 75 12.52 -15.56 -27.37
C ARG A 75 11.97 -15.34 -28.78
N GLY A 76 10.68 -15.04 -28.86
CA GLY A 76 10.00 -14.73 -30.13
C GLY A 76 10.26 -13.30 -30.67
N GLY A 77 11.00 -12.47 -29.91
CA GLY A 77 11.31 -11.08 -30.31
C GLY A 77 10.17 -10.09 -30.00
N TYR A 78 9.31 -10.39 -29.01
CA TYR A 78 8.21 -9.53 -28.56
C TYR A 78 8.48 -8.92 -27.17
N PRO A 79 9.47 -7.99 -27.03
CA PRO A 79 9.97 -7.54 -25.73
C PRO A 79 8.91 -6.79 -24.90
N ARG A 80 7.98 -6.07 -25.53
CA ARG A 80 6.92 -5.35 -24.81
C ARG A 80 5.94 -6.31 -24.16
N THR A 81 5.43 -7.30 -24.92
CA THR A 81 4.54 -8.36 -24.40
C THR A 81 5.25 -9.18 -23.31
N ALA A 82 6.53 -9.49 -23.49
CA ALA A 82 7.33 -10.20 -22.49
C ALA A 82 7.45 -9.38 -21.20
N ALA A 83 7.73 -8.08 -21.30
CA ALA A 83 7.84 -7.18 -20.14
C ALA A 83 6.54 -7.11 -19.32
N ASP A 84 5.38 -7.02 -19.98
CA ASP A 84 4.08 -6.98 -19.31
C ASP A 84 3.78 -8.32 -18.60
N LEU A 85 4.14 -9.44 -19.21
CA LEU A 85 3.99 -10.76 -18.60
C LEU A 85 4.96 -11.00 -17.43
N TYR A 86 6.21 -10.48 -17.52
CA TYR A 86 7.14 -10.51 -16.38
C TYR A 86 6.64 -9.67 -15.21
N LEU A 87 6.01 -8.51 -15.46
CA LEU A 87 5.37 -7.73 -14.39
C LEU A 87 4.26 -8.53 -13.70
N ARG A 88 3.35 -9.13 -14.48
CA ARG A 88 2.28 -9.98 -13.93
C ARG A 88 2.85 -11.16 -13.13
N ALA A 89 3.90 -11.82 -13.64
CA ALA A 89 4.55 -12.90 -12.91
C ALA A 89 5.18 -12.40 -11.60
N ALA A 90 5.88 -11.24 -11.62
CA ALA A 90 6.54 -10.68 -10.44
C ALA A 90 5.55 -10.42 -9.29
N VAL A 91 4.42 -9.74 -9.56
CA VAL A 91 3.44 -9.43 -8.51
C VAL A 91 2.78 -10.71 -7.96
N MET A 92 2.53 -11.72 -8.80
CA MET A 92 1.97 -13.00 -8.36
C MET A 92 2.98 -13.84 -7.56
N TRP A 93 4.26 -13.88 -7.93
CA TRP A 93 5.31 -14.49 -7.11
C TRP A 93 5.44 -13.77 -5.75
N GLY A 94 5.26 -12.44 -5.74
CA GLY A 94 5.16 -11.64 -4.52
C GLY A 94 4.03 -12.10 -3.60
N ARG A 95 2.83 -12.36 -4.14
CA ARG A 95 1.70 -12.91 -3.38
C ARG A 95 1.94 -14.34 -2.90
N ALA A 96 2.61 -15.18 -3.69
CA ALA A 96 2.99 -16.52 -3.26
C ALA A 96 3.91 -16.48 -2.04
N GLN A 97 4.94 -15.63 -2.05
CA GLN A 97 5.87 -15.49 -0.92
C GLN A 97 5.21 -14.87 0.32
N TYR A 98 4.32 -13.89 0.12
CA TYR A 98 3.56 -13.28 1.21
C TYR A 98 2.72 -14.33 1.97
N SER A 99 2.07 -15.24 1.26
CA SER A 99 1.23 -16.28 1.83
C SER A 99 1.98 -17.30 2.73
N VAL A 100 3.31 -17.18 2.86
CA VAL A 100 4.16 -18.02 3.73
C VAL A 100 4.66 -17.18 4.89
N LEU A 101 4.12 -17.39 6.10
CA LEU A 101 4.47 -16.65 7.33
C LEU A 101 5.60 -17.30 8.13
N ASP A 102 6.54 -17.95 7.46
CA ASP A 102 7.78 -18.46 8.04
C ASP A 102 8.96 -17.91 7.24
N ALA A 103 9.81 -17.13 7.89
CA ALA A 103 10.97 -16.50 7.25
C ALA A 103 12.02 -17.54 6.78
N ALA A 104 12.08 -18.71 7.42
CA ALA A 104 13.02 -19.77 7.10
C ALA A 104 12.48 -20.76 6.04
N ASP A 105 11.21 -20.66 5.66
CA ASP A 105 10.61 -21.58 4.68
C ASP A 105 11.31 -21.46 3.32
N PRO A 106 11.85 -22.54 2.76
CA PRO A 106 12.56 -22.51 1.48
C PRO A 106 11.67 -22.04 0.31
N ARG A 107 10.35 -22.27 0.40
CA ARG A 107 9.40 -21.79 -0.62
C ARG A 107 9.36 -20.26 -0.67
N LYS A 108 9.38 -19.60 0.50
CA LYS A 108 9.40 -18.12 0.58
C LYS A 108 10.64 -17.55 -0.11
N HIS A 109 11.80 -18.17 0.10
CA HIS A 109 13.05 -17.79 -0.57
C HIS A 109 12.97 -18.00 -2.09
N ALA A 110 12.51 -19.18 -2.52
CA ALA A 110 12.37 -19.49 -3.94
C ALA A 110 11.40 -18.53 -4.67
N PHE A 111 10.25 -18.21 -4.07
CA PHE A 111 9.28 -17.28 -4.66
C PHE A 111 9.84 -15.86 -4.76
N ARG A 112 10.61 -15.41 -3.76
CA ARG A 112 11.28 -14.10 -3.81
C ARG A 112 12.34 -14.04 -4.90
N GLU A 113 13.15 -15.10 -5.07
CA GLU A 113 14.13 -15.18 -6.16
C GLU A 113 13.45 -15.11 -7.53
N ARG A 114 12.28 -15.74 -7.69
CA ARG A 114 11.48 -15.66 -8.92
C ARG A 114 10.94 -14.24 -9.13
N THR A 115 10.45 -13.58 -8.08
CA THR A 115 10.05 -12.16 -8.12
C THR A 115 11.20 -11.30 -8.63
N ASN A 116 12.37 -11.40 -8.00
CA ASN A 116 13.56 -10.64 -8.36
C ASN A 116 14.02 -10.91 -9.80
N HIS A 117 13.96 -12.18 -10.24
CA HIS A 117 14.26 -12.54 -11.62
C HIS A 117 13.34 -11.84 -12.62
N CYS A 118 12.02 -11.91 -12.38
CA CYS A 118 11.04 -11.27 -13.27
C CYS A 118 11.23 -9.75 -13.31
N VAL A 119 11.51 -9.10 -12.17
CA VAL A 119 11.78 -7.64 -12.11
C VAL A 119 13.07 -7.28 -12.85
N ALA A 120 14.12 -8.08 -12.73
CA ALA A 120 15.37 -7.86 -13.47
C ALA A 120 15.14 -7.94 -14.98
N ARG A 121 14.42 -8.97 -15.46
CA ARG A 121 14.07 -9.09 -16.89
C ARG A 121 13.21 -7.94 -17.39
N LEU A 122 12.18 -7.55 -16.58
CA LEU A 122 11.36 -6.38 -16.85
C LEU A 122 12.21 -5.12 -17.01
N GLY A 123 13.14 -4.87 -16.08
CA GLY A 123 14.03 -3.71 -16.09
C GLY A 123 14.91 -3.67 -17.35
N GLU A 124 15.47 -4.81 -17.77
CA GLU A 124 16.26 -4.91 -19.00
C GLU A 124 15.42 -4.62 -20.25
N LEU A 125 14.22 -5.20 -20.34
CA LEU A 125 13.32 -5.04 -21.49
C LEU A 125 12.75 -3.62 -21.60
N ARG A 126 12.62 -2.90 -20.46
CA ARG A 126 12.15 -1.49 -20.39
C ARG A 126 13.26 -0.45 -20.31
N GLY A 127 14.52 -0.82 -20.60
CA GLY A 127 15.65 0.12 -20.70
C GLY A 127 16.18 0.58 -19.32
N ARG A 128 16.10 -0.26 -18.29
CA ARG A 128 16.68 -0.05 -16.94
C ARG A 128 16.20 1.22 -16.22
N ARG A 129 14.96 1.63 -16.45
CA ARG A 129 14.35 2.75 -15.73
C ARG A 129 13.94 2.39 -14.31
N VAL A 130 13.89 1.11 -14.00
CA VAL A 130 13.66 0.59 -12.65
C VAL A 130 15.02 0.13 -12.12
N ARG A 131 15.46 0.74 -11.02
CA ARG A 131 16.75 0.46 -10.39
C ARG A 131 16.52 -0.08 -8.97
N ARG A 132 17.20 -1.17 -8.64
CA ARG A 132 17.20 -1.70 -7.28
C ARG A 132 18.01 -0.78 -6.36
N VAL A 133 17.47 -0.46 -5.20
CA VAL A 133 18.10 0.31 -4.13
C VAL A 133 18.22 -0.58 -2.90
N VAL A 134 19.42 -0.61 -2.30
CA VAL A 134 19.70 -1.32 -1.04
C VAL A 134 20.42 -0.35 -0.13
N LEU A 135 19.90 -0.15 1.08
CA LEU A 135 20.42 0.80 2.06
C LEU A 135 20.69 0.11 3.38
N ASP A 136 21.86 0.32 3.97
CA ASP A 136 22.14 -0.14 5.32
C ASP A 136 21.26 0.58 6.33
N PHE A 137 20.67 -0.17 7.26
CA PHE A 137 19.75 0.33 8.27
C PHE A 137 19.69 -0.61 9.48
N GLU A 138 20.01 -0.09 10.67
CA GLU A 138 19.86 -0.76 11.98
C GLU A 138 20.34 -2.22 12.04
N GLY A 139 21.53 -2.46 11.46
CA GLY A 139 22.15 -3.80 11.44
C GLY A 139 21.64 -4.74 10.34
N GLY A 140 20.73 -4.29 9.49
CA GLY A 140 20.22 -4.99 8.31
C GLY A 140 20.19 -4.11 7.08
N GLN A 141 19.35 -4.44 6.12
CA GLN A 141 19.20 -3.73 4.86
C GLN A 141 17.74 -3.43 4.52
N LEU A 142 17.50 -2.20 4.08
CA LEU A 142 16.24 -1.78 3.46
C LEU A 142 16.33 -1.97 1.95
N HIS A 143 15.24 -2.37 1.33
CA HIS A 143 15.16 -2.62 -0.09
C HIS A 143 14.07 -1.77 -0.75
N ALA A 144 14.36 -1.18 -1.92
CA ALA A 144 13.42 -0.39 -2.70
C ALA A 144 13.67 -0.56 -4.20
N LEU A 145 12.71 -0.08 -5.00
CA LEU A 145 12.86 0.12 -6.44
C LEU A 145 12.71 1.60 -6.76
N LEU A 146 13.73 2.18 -7.37
CA LEU A 146 13.72 3.55 -7.89
C LEU A 146 13.22 3.51 -9.33
N HIS A 147 12.14 4.24 -9.60
CA HIS A 147 11.52 4.37 -10.92
C HIS A 147 11.81 5.75 -11.47
N LEU A 148 12.42 5.81 -12.66
CA LEU A 148 12.80 7.06 -13.30
C LEU A 148 11.91 7.36 -14.50
N PRO A 149 11.54 8.63 -14.70
CA PRO A 149 10.91 9.09 -15.94
C PRO A 149 11.74 8.80 -17.19
N ALA A 150 11.13 8.90 -18.35
CA ALA A 150 11.84 8.76 -19.62
C ALA A 150 12.75 9.97 -19.89
N GLY A 151 13.94 9.72 -20.45
CA GLY A 151 14.92 10.77 -20.80
C GLY A 151 15.85 11.12 -19.64
N THR A 152 16.52 12.26 -19.77
CA THR A 152 17.36 12.82 -18.70
C THR A 152 16.48 13.57 -17.72
N VAL A 153 16.62 13.26 -16.45
CA VAL A 153 15.84 13.86 -15.35
C VAL A 153 16.82 14.51 -14.40
N GLU A 154 16.56 15.76 -14.06
CA GLU A 154 17.33 16.52 -13.07
C GLU A 154 16.37 17.39 -12.26
N GLY A 155 16.47 17.33 -10.92
CA GLY A 155 15.66 18.14 -10.01
C GLY A 155 14.15 17.94 -10.13
N ALA A 156 13.69 16.72 -10.44
CA ALA A 156 12.26 16.40 -10.51
C ALA A 156 11.64 16.24 -9.11
N PRO A 157 10.32 16.43 -8.95
CA PRO A 157 9.63 16.00 -7.75
C PRO A 157 9.74 14.49 -7.59
N ALA A 158 9.71 14.00 -6.34
CA ALA A 158 9.77 12.58 -6.05
C ALA A 158 8.65 12.15 -5.10
N VAL A 159 8.19 10.90 -5.24
CA VAL A 159 7.16 10.33 -4.36
C VAL A 159 7.63 8.98 -3.83
N VAL A 160 7.62 8.82 -2.51
CA VAL A 160 7.78 7.54 -1.83
C VAL A 160 6.44 6.80 -1.91
N LEU A 161 6.45 5.59 -2.46
CA LEU A 161 5.28 4.70 -2.55
C LEU A 161 5.38 3.67 -1.42
N GLY A 162 4.60 3.90 -0.37
CA GLY A 162 4.57 3.04 0.81
C GLY A 162 3.62 1.85 0.61
N PRO A 163 4.08 0.61 0.80
CA PRO A 163 3.23 -0.57 0.65
C PRO A 163 2.34 -0.79 1.89
N GLY A 164 1.14 -1.30 1.68
CA GLY A 164 0.32 -1.83 2.76
C GLY A 164 1.03 -2.95 3.53
N MET A 165 0.45 -3.38 4.63
CA MET A 165 1.05 -4.41 5.49
C MET A 165 1.40 -5.71 4.74
N ASP A 166 0.57 -6.09 3.79
CA ASP A 166 0.63 -7.33 3.02
C ASP A 166 1.29 -7.18 1.64
N MET A 167 1.97 -6.07 1.40
CA MET A 167 2.57 -5.71 0.12
C MET A 167 4.09 -5.67 0.19
N ILE A 168 4.70 -5.67 -0.99
CA ILE A 168 6.13 -5.52 -1.21
C ILE A 168 6.39 -4.40 -2.24
N LYS A 169 7.65 -3.99 -2.39
CA LYS A 169 8.03 -2.90 -3.32
C LYS A 169 7.63 -3.15 -4.78
N GLU A 170 7.56 -4.41 -5.19
CA GLU A 170 7.21 -4.81 -6.55
C GLU A 170 5.75 -4.53 -6.90
N ASP A 171 4.86 -4.52 -5.92
CA ASP A 171 3.42 -4.24 -6.13
C ASP A 171 3.20 -2.84 -6.71
N TYR A 172 4.14 -1.90 -6.52
CA TYR A 172 4.00 -0.55 -7.05
C TYR A 172 4.63 -0.30 -8.42
N ILE A 173 5.24 -1.29 -9.08
CA ILE A 173 5.91 -1.06 -10.38
C ILE A 173 4.93 -0.47 -11.40
N TYR A 174 3.73 -1.04 -11.51
CA TYR A 174 2.71 -0.57 -12.45
C TYR A 174 2.21 0.84 -12.08
N ALA A 175 1.88 1.07 -10.83
CA ALA A 175 1.40 2.37 -10.35
C ALA A 175 2.48 3.45 -10.50
N ALA A 176 3.75 3.15 -10.19
CA ALA A 176 4.88 4.06 -10.36
C ALA A 176 5.02 4.53 -11.81
N GLU A 177 4.91 3.58 -12.77
CA GLU A 177 4.97 3.92 -14.19
C GLU A 177 3.75 4.69 -14.67
N ARG A 178 2.55 4.26 -14.28
CA ARG A 178 1.30 4.81 -14.77
C ARG A 178 0.98 6.20 -14.22
N TYR A 179 1.24 6.43 -12.94
CA TYR A 179 0.75 7.62 -12.24
C TYR A 179 1.85 8.64 -11.91
N TYR A 180 3.13 8.24 -11.93
CA TYR A 180 4.23 9.11 -11.52
C TYR A 180 5.27 9.32 -12.63
N THR A 181 5.98 8.27 -13.06
CA THR A 181 7.07 8.48 -14.03
C THR A 181 6.61 8.90 -15.41
N SER A 182 5.38 8.54 -15.83
CA SER A 182 4.75 9.06 -17.05
C SER A 182 4.49 10.56 -17.02
N ARG A 183 4.51 11.18 -15.82
CA ARG A 183 4.27 12.60 -15.57
C ARG A 183 5.53 13.36 -15.17
N GLY A 184 6.70 12.73 -15.27
CA GLY A 184 7.98 13.35 -14.92
C GLY A 184 8.33 13.32 -13.43
N VAL A 185 7.59 12.57 -12.61
CA VAL A 185 7.82 12.41 -11.18
C VAL A 185 8.67 11.17 -10.94
N VAL A 186 9.75 11.29 -10.18
CA VAL A 186 10.53 10.14 -9.69
C VAL A 186 9.71 9.39 -8.64
N ALA A 187 9.67 8.06 -8.69
CA ALA A 187 8.99 7.27 -7.68
C ALA A 187 9.96 6.29 -7.01
N LEU A 188 9.81 6.10 -5.70
CA LEU A 188 10.56 5.11 -4.93
C LEU A 188 9.57 4.19 -4.22
N SER A 189 9.38 2.98 -4.74
CA SER A 189 8.59 1.97 -4.05
C SER A 189 9.45 1.25 -3.02
N ILE A 190 9.02 1.26 -1.76
CA ILE A 190 9.83 0.84 -0.63
C ILE A 190 9.36 -0.47 0.01
N GLU A 191 10.24 -1.11 0.76
CA GLU A 191 9.93 -2.09 1.79
C GLU A 191 10.50 -1.60 3.11
N GLY A 192 9.67 -1.54 4.14
CA GLY A 192 10.13 -1.22 5.48
C GLY A 192 10.53 -2.47 6.28
N PRO A 193 10.93 -2.28 7.54
CA PRO A 193 11.12 -3.38 8.47
C PRO A 193 9.89 -4.29 8.51
N GLY A 194 10.10 -5.59 8.53
CA GLY A 194 9.02 -6.57 8.52
C GLY A 194 8.50 -7.00 7.14
N GLN A 195 8.91 -6.34 6.05
CA GLN A 195 8.41 -6.63 4.71
C GLN A 195 9.48 -7.23 3.79
N GLY A 196 9.04 -8.05 2.85
CA GLY A 196 9.78 -8.57 1.71
C GLY A 196 11.23 -8.98 2.00
N GLU A 197 12.17 -8.39 1.28
CA GLU A 197 13.59 -8.65 1.43
C GLU A 197 14.17 -8.07 2.73
N SER A 198 13.64 -6.93 3.21
CA SER A 198 14.05 -6.33 4.48
C SER A 198 13.75 -7.29 5.65
N ARG A 199 12.58 -7.93 5.67
CA ARG A 199 12.23 -8.97 6.67
C ARG A 199 13.07 -10.23 6.51
N ALA A 200 13.34 -10.64 5.28
CA ALA A 200 14.19 -11.80 5.00
C ALA A 200 15.65 -11.58 5.44
N GLY A 201 16.12 -10.34 5.39
CA GLY A 201 17.42 -9.91 5.94
C GLY A 201 17.43 -9.74 7.45
N GLY A 202 16.34 -10.06 8.15
CA GLY A 202 16.26 -10.05 9.63
C GLY A 202 15.65 -8.79 10.23
N LEU A 203 15.32 -7.75 9.45
CA LEU A 203 14.68 -6.56 9.98
C LEU A 203 13.22 -6.84 10.34
N THR A 204 12.88 -6.69 11.60
CA THR A 204 11.51 -6.74 12.11
C THR A 204 10.98 -5.33 12.35
N VAL A 205 9.67 -5.13 12.20
CA VAL A 205 9.03 -3.87 12.54
C VAL A 205 8.91 -3.71 14.05
N ASP A 206 9.21 -2.52 14.56
CA ASP A 206 8.92 -2.09 15.92
C ASP A 206 7.99 -0.87 15.94
N LEU A 207 7.85 -0.20 17.08
CA LEU A 207 6.95 0.95 17.23
C LEU A 207 7.36 2.16 16.40
N THR A 208 8.63 2.31 16.08
CA THR A 208 9.20 3.57 15.53
C THR A 208 10.19 3.37 14.40
N ASN A 209 10.63 2.15 14.10
CA ASN A 209 11.66 1.96 13.09
C ASN A 209 11.14 2.10 11.65
N TYR A 210 9.83 2.02 11.45
CA TYR A 210 9.30 2.21 10.10
C TYR A 210 9.38 3.68 9.64
N GLU A 211 9.06 4.65 10.52
CA GLU A 211 9.28 6.07 10.19
C GLU A 211 10.76 6.40 10.03
N ARG A 212 11.66 5.79 10.82
CA ARG A 212 13.12 5.94 10.64
C ARG A 212 13.59 5.33 9.31
N ALA A 213 13.00 4.21 8.88
CA ALA A 213 13.27 3.63 7.57
C ALA A 213 12.83 4.57 6.43
N ILE A 214 11.65 5.20 6.57
CA ILE A 214 11.22 6.23 5.61
C ILE A 214 12.22 7.38 5.59
N SER A 215 12.66 7.90 6.74
CA SER A 215 13.71 8.94 6.82
C SER A 215 15.01 8.51 6.12
N ARG A 216 15.41 7.24 6.24
CA ARG A 216 16.58 6.71 5.56
C ARG A 216 16.41 6.66 4.03
N TYR A 217 15.19 6.40 3.54
CA TYR A 217 14.88 6.53 2.12
C TYR A 217 14.87 7.98 1.64
N LEU A 218 14.43 8.92 2.48
CA LEU A 218 14.53 10.37 2.19
C LEU A 218 15.99 10.81 2.07
N ASP A 219 16.91 10.30 2.95
CA ASP A 219 18.35 10.54 2.82
C ASP A 219 18.87 10.12 1.44
N HIS A 220 18.42 8.98 0.95
CA HIS A 220 18.81 8.49 -0.38
C HIS A 220 18.28 9.38 -1.50
N LEU A 221 17.00 9.74 -1.45
CA LEU A 221 16.38 10.59 -2.49
C LEU A 221 17.01 11.98 -2.55
N VAL A 222 17.26 12.61 -1.41
CA VAL A 222 17.93 13.94 -1.32
C VAL A 222 19.32 13.92 -1.97
N GLY A 223 20.01 12.77 -1.95
CA GLY A 223 21.33 12.60 -2.55
C GLY A 223 21.33 12.36 -4.06
N LEU A 224 20.16 12.22 -4.69
CA LEU A 224 20.07 11.93 -6.13
C LEU A 224 19.99 13.22 -6.95
N PRO A 225 20.80 13.39 -8.01
CA PRO A 225 20.73 14.54 -8.90
C PRO A 225 19.40 14.61 -9.67
N GLU A 226 18.71 13.49 -9.83
CA GLU A 226 17.40 13.40 -10.46
C GLU A 226 16.28 14.02 -9.63
N VAL A 227 16.48 14.25 -8.31
CA VAL A 227 15.43 14.64 -7.34
C VAL A 227 15.64 16.07 -6.84
N ASP A 228 14.55 16.84 -6.79
CA ASP A 228 14.49 18.10 -6.03
C ASP A 228 14.26 17.80 -4.54
N PRO A 229 15.22 18.04 -3.65
CA PRO A 229 15.10 17.71 -2.23
C PRO A 229 13.98 18.47 -1.50
N GLY A 230 13.49 19.58 -2.05
CA GLY A 230 12.37 20.36 -1.51
C GLY A 230 11.00 19.85 -1.97
N ARG A 231 10.94 18.87 -2.89
CA ARG A 231 9.70 18.37 -3.48
C ARG A 231 9.59 16.85 -3.37
N ILE A 232 9.68 16.32 -2.16
CA ILE A 232 9.52 14.89 -1.88
C ILE A 232 8.21 14.67 -1.13
N GLY A 233 7.28 13.90 -1.71
CA GLY A 233 6.03 13.49 -1.10
C GLY A 233 5.96 12.01 -0.80
N MET A 234 4.87 11.60 -0.15
CA MET A 234 4.58 10.18 0.09
C MET A 234 3.12 9.86 -0.25
N PHE A 235 2.94 8.73 -0.93
CA PHE A 235 1.65 8.08 -1.14
C PHE A 235 1.62 6.79 -0.34
N GLY A 236 0.61 6.61 0.50
CA GLY A 236 0.43 5.42 1.32
C GLY A 236 -0.99 4.90 1.26
N ILE A 237 -1.15 3.57 1.19
CA ILE A 237 -2.42 2.87 1.31
C ILE A 237 -2.39 1.97 2.54
N SER A 238 -3.51 1.90 3.29
CA SER A 238 -3.64 1.01 4.43
C SER A 238 -2.54 1.29 5.48
N MET A 239 -1.82 0.30 5.92
CA MET A 239 -0.78 0.44 6.95
C MET A 239 0.29 1.50 6.58
N SER A 240 0.62 1.68 5.29
CA SER A 240 1.56 2.73 4.91
C SER A 240 0.99 4.15 5.03
N GLY A 241 -0.31 4.31 5.02
CA GLY A 241 -0.92 5.59 5.41
C GLY A 241 -0.62 5.93 6.87
N TYR A 242 -0.72 4.95 7.78
CA TYR A 242 -0.33 5.09 9.17
C TYR A 242 1.17 5.42 9.33
N TRP A 243 2.06 4.64 8.69
CA TRP A 243 3.50 4.92 8.75
C TRP A 243 3.86 6.26 8.11
N GLY A 244 3.16 6.66 7.04
CA GLY A 244 3.31 7.95 6.38
C GLY A 244 2.96 9.13 7.31
N MET A 245 1.89 9.02 8.08
CA MET A 245 1.52 10.03 9.07
C MET A 245 2.58 10.16 10.18
N ARG A 246 3.13 9.02 10.66
CA ARG A 246 4.24 9.02 11.62
C ARG A 246 5.49 9.69 11.04
N ALA A 247 5.85 9.32 9.81
CA ALA A 247 7.01 9.90 9.12
C ALA A 247 6.82 11.40 8.87
N ALA A 248 5.64 11.84 8.41
CA ALA A 248 5.37 13.25 8.18
C ALA A 248 5.38 14.11 9.47
N ALA A 249 5.06 13.49 10.61
CA ALA A 249 5.15 14.16 11.91
C ALA A 249 6.59 14.26 12.46
N THR A 250 7.49 13.39 12.00
CA THR A 250 8.85 13.29 12.55
C THR A 250 9.95 13.74 11.59
N ASP A 251 9.67 13.81 10.28
CA ASP A 251 10.65 14.21 9.27
C ASP A 251 10.11 15.35 8.38
N PRO A 252 10.59 16.58 8.58
CA PRO A 252 10.10 17.77 7.85
C PRO A 252 10.48 17.79 6.36
N ARG A 253 11.30 16.86 5.87
CA ARG A 253 11.63 16.74 4.45
C ARG A 253 10.48 16.18 3.62
N LEU A 254 9.49 15.53 4.25
CA LEU A 254 8.25 15.20 3.60
C LEU A 254 7.44 16.48 3.36
N ALA A 255 7.33 16.87 2.09
CA ALA A 255 6.70 18.10 1.65
C ALA A 255 5.19 17.93 1.38
N ALA A 256 4.68 16.70 1.28
CA ALA A 256 3.26 16.36 1.15
C ALA A 256 3.00 14.89 1.49
N LEU A 257 1.80 14.58 2.01
CA LEU A 257 1.36 13.21 2.30
C LEU A 257 -0.04 12.97 1.73
N ALA A 258 -0.20 11.94 0.90
CA ALA A 258 -1.50 11.38 0.55
C ALA A 258 -1.64 10.00 1.21
N SER A 259 -2.55 9.88 2.16
CA SER A 259 -2.81 8.67 2.95
C SER A 259 -4.23 8.20 2.67
N PHE A 260 -4.35 7.06 2.02
CA PHE A 260 -5.64 6.41 1.78
C PHE A 260 -5.79 5.22 2.74
N GLU A 261 -6.91 5.19 3.46
CA GLU A 261 -7.25 4.12 4.39
C GLU A 261 -6.15 3.85 5.44
N GLY A 262 -5.41 4.90 5.78
CA GLY A 262 -4.41 4.86 6.82
C GLY A 262 -5.06 4.46 8.13
N VAL A 263 -4.52 3.43 8.76
CA VAL A 263 -4.96 2.99 10.09
C VAL A 263 -4.67 4.10 11.08
N SER A 264 -5.70 4.79 11.50
CA SER A 264 -5.57 6.02 12.28
C SER A 264 -6.00 5.89 13.73
N GLY A 265 -6.83 4.88 14.03
CA GLY A 265 -7.48 4.72 15.32
C GLY A 265 -6.82 3.73 16.26
N ASP A 266 -7.61 2.85 16.85
CA ASP A 266 -7.11 1.75 17.65
C ASP A 266 -6.84 0.51 16.77
N PHE A 267 -5.75 -0.16 17.04
CA PHE A 267 -5.37 -1.39 16.34
C PHE A 267 -6.21 -2.61 16.74
N HIS A 268 -7.07 -2.48 17.73
CA HIS A 268 -8.02 -3.49 18.13
C HIS A 268 -8.99 -3.87 16.99
N THR A 269 -9.39 -2.89 16.17
CA THR A 269 -10.23 -3.16 15.01
C THR A 269 -9.54 -4.12 14.05
N ILE A 270 -8.26 -3.89 13.72
CA ILE A 270 -7.50 -4.73 12.77
C ILE A 270 -7.11 -6.07 13.38
N PHE A 271 -6.62 -6.07 14.62
CA PHE A 271 -5.99 -7.26 15.18
C PHE A 271 -6.96 -8.21 15.91
N ASP A 272 -8.10 -7.69 16.42
CA ASP A 272 -9.00 -8.51 17.19
C ASP A 272 -10.38 -8.68 16.54
N ARG A 273 -10.82 -7.76 15.67
CA ARG A 273 -12.15 -7.80 15.06
C ARG A 273 -12.13 -8.18 13.59
N ALA A 274 -11.07 -7.81 12.87
CA ALA A 274 -10.90 -8.21 11.48
C ALA A 274 -10.45 -9.67 11.37
N GLN A 275 -10.26 -10.14 10.16
CA GLN A 275 -9.84 -11.52 9.92
C GLN A 275 -8.47 -11.82 10.57
N PRO A 276 -8.27 -13.03 11.09
CA PRO A 276 -7.05 -13.40 11.85
C PRO A 276 -5.73 -13.25 11.08
N SER A 277 -5.79 -13.28 9.76
CA SER A 277 -4.61 -13.12 8.90
C SER A 277 -3.89 -11.78 9.10
N PHE A 278 -4.60 -10.72 9.46
CA PHE A 278 -3.97 -9.40 9.70
C PHE A 278 -3.06 -9.43 10.91
N LYS A 279 -3.55 -9.93 12.03
CA LYS A 279 -2.75 -10.05 13.26
C LYS A 279 -1.56 -10.99 13.04
N ASN A 280 -1.79 -12.16 12.46
CA ASN A 280 -0.73 -13.13 12.17
C ASN A 280 0.35 -12.55 11.26
N ASN A 281 -0.04 -11.77 10.25
CA ASN A 281 0.94 -11.12 9.37
C ASN A 281 1.74 -10.05 10.11
N TYR A 282 1.09 -9.20 10.92
CA TYR A 282 1.83 -8.18 11.66
C TYR A 282 2.75 -8.78 12.74
N MET A 283 2.31 -9.85 13.42
CA MET A 283 3.16 -10.62 14.33
C MET A 283 4.39 -11.18 13.60
N PHE A 284 4.20 -11.75 12.39
CA PHE A 284 5.31 -12.19 11.55
C PHE A 284 6.25 -11.03 11.20
N MET A 285 5.72 -9.87 10.81
CA MET A 285 6.53 -8.68 10.52
C MET A 285 7.34 -8.22 11.72
N ALA A 286 6.74 -8.24 12.91
CA ALA A 286 7.35 -7.80 14.17
C ALA A 286 8.19 -8.87 14.87
N GLY A 287 8.13 -10.13 14.39
CA GLY A 287 8.89 -11.24 14.96
C GLY A 287 8.28 -11.86 16.23
N TYR A 288 7.01 -11.59 16.52
CA TYR A 288 6.29 -12.18 17.65
C TYR A 288 5.69 -13.54 17.27
N THR A 289 5.73 -14.48 18.22
CA THR A 289 5.10 -15.81 18.13
C THR A 289 4.01 -16.00 19.19
N ASP A 290 3.98 -15.13 20.21
CA ASP A 290 2.97 -15.11 21.26
C ASP A 290 2.04 -13.91 21.10
N GLU A 291 0.72 -14.15 21.02
CA GLU A 291 -0.27 -13.09 20.80
C GLU A 291 -0.45 -12.17 22.00
N GLU A 292 -0.35 -12.71 23.22
CA GLU A 292 -0.53 -11.90 24.45
C GLU A 292 0.67 -10.96 24.64
N GLU A 293 1.86 -11.41 24.29
CA GLU A 293 3.06 -10.58 24.26
C GLU A 293 2.96 -9.48 23.21
N PHE A 294 2.57 -9.83 21.99
CA PHE A 294 2.35 -8.87 20.91
C PHE A 294 1.33 -7.79 21.29
N ASP A 295 0.17 -8.18 21.84
CA ASP A 295 -0.89 -7.26 22.23
C ASP A 295 -0.40 -6.28 23.31
N ARG A 296 0.31 -6.78 24.31
CA ARG A 296 0.81 -5.99 25.42
C ARG A 296 1.97 -5.06 25.02
N GLU A 297 2.92 -5.54 24.23
CA GLU A 297 4.19 -4.85 24.02
C GLU A 297 4.17 -3.96 22.78
N LEU A 298 3.41 -4.32 21.75
CA LEU A 298 3.37 -3.61 20.49
C LEU A 298 1.99 -3.01 20.19
N ALA A 299 0.96 -3.84 20.03
CA ALA A 299 -0.34 -3.39 19.52
C ALA A 299 -0.98 -2.27 20.37
N ALA A 300 -0.92 -2.40 21.71
CA ALA A 300 -1.48 -1.40 22.63
C ALA A 300 -0.79 -0.01 22.54
N ARG A 301 0.41 0.06 21.96
CA ARG A 301 1.25 1.26 21.87
C ARG A 301 1.28 1.90 20.49
N MET A 302 0.65 1.27 19.50
CA MET A 302 0.68 1.74 18.10
C MET A 302 -0.19 2.98 17.80
N PRO A 303 -1.31 3.26 18.51
CA PRO A 303 -2.18 4.38 18.14
C PRO A 303 -1.42 5.70 17.95
N LEU A 304 -1.79 6.45 16.91
CA LEU A 304 -1.13 7.71 16.53
C LEU A 304 -1.23 8.80 17.61
N GLY A 305 -2.34 8.82 18.35
CA GLY A 305 -2.57 9.82 19.40
C GLY A 305 -2.46 11.25 18.87
N ASP A 306 -1.73 12.08 19.60
CA ASP A 306 -1.53 13.51 19.26
C ASP A 306 -0.36 13.75 18.28
N LEU A 307 0.42 12.70 17.94
CA LEU A 307 1.56 12.80 17.04
C LEU A 307 1.22 13.48 15.70
N VAL A 308 0.02 13.21 15.16
CA VAL A 308 -0.42 13.80 13.88
C VAL A 308 -0.58 15.33 13.94
N GLY A 309 -0.66 15.92 15.13
CA GLY A 309 -0.64 17.37 15.32
C GLY A 309 0.69 18.05 14.98
N ASP A 310 1.78 17.27 14.89
CA ASP A 310 3.12 17.74 14.56
C ASP A 310 3.41 17.70 13.06
N ILE A 311 2.49 17.15 12.25
CA ILE A 311 2.61 17.17 10.78
C ILE A 311 2.58 18.62 10.30
N ALA A 312 3.59 19.00 9.50
CA ALA A 312 3.74 20.36 8.98
C ALA A 312 3.40 20.49 7.47
N CYS A 313 3.43 19.40 6.72
CA CYS A 313 3.13 19.40 5.29
C CYS A 313 1.64 19.21 5.00
N PRO A 314 1.14 19.59 3.81
CA PRO A 314 -0.23 19.29 3.38
C PRO A 314 -0.53 17.79 3.45
N VAL A 315 -1.72 17.43 3.94
CA VAL A 315 -2.19 16.05 4.09
C VAL A 315 -3.51 15.83 3.37
N LEU A 316 -3.56 14.80 2.55
CA LEU A 316 -4.80 14.21 2.02
C LEU A 316 -5.09 12.93 2.78
N LEU A 317 -6.29 12.81 3.34
CA LEU A 317 -6.85 11.54 3.82
C LEU A 317 -8.00 11.10 2.93
N GLY A 318 -8.00 9.83 2.51
CA GLY A 318 -9.10 9.19 1.82
C GLY A 318 -9.54 7.93 2.57
N ILE A 319 -10.85 7.74 2.74
CA ILE A 319 -11.42 6.62 3.49
C ILE A 319 -12.71 6.13 2.86
N GLY A 320 -12.95 4.83 2.88
CA GLY A 320 -14.24 4.23 2.56
C GLY A 320 -15.25 4.43 3.68
N GLU A 321 -16.51 4.69 3.33
CA GLU A 321 -17.58 4.85 4.32
C GLU A 321 -17.73 3.62 5.23
N PHE A 322 -17.51 2.44 4.65
CA PHE A 322 -17.64 1.15 5.34
C PHE A 322 -16.29 0.43 5.51
N ASP A 323 -15.18 1.18 5.57
CA ASP A 323 -13.86 0.59 5.83
C ASP A 323 -13.89 -0.24 7.13
N GLU A 324 -13.72 -1.54 6.99
CA GLU A 324 -13.80 -2.51 8.09
C GLU A 324 -12.54 -2.55 8.95
N LEU A 325 -11.43 -1.96 8.47
CA LEU A 325 -10.15 -1.91 9.19
C LEU A 325 -9.91 -0.57 9.88
N THR A 326 -10.36 0.53 9.26
CA THR A 326 -10.29 1.87 9.82
C THR A 326 -11.68 2.49 9.83
N ARG A 327 -12.36 2.47 10.97
CA ARG A 327 -13.71 3.04 11.05
C ARG A 327 -13.69 4.54 10.77
N LEU A 328 -14.73 5.00 10.06
CA LEU A 328 -14.86 6.41 9.66
C LEU A 328 -14.69 7.38 10.83
N GLU A 329 -15.26 7.08 12.00
CA GLU A 329 -15.15 7.94 13.18
C GLU A 329 -13.71 8.07 13.67
N GLN A 330 -12.89 7.02 13.52
CA GLN A 330 -11.48 7.04 13.91
C GLN A 330 -10.66 7.87 12.92
N ALA A 331 -10.95 7.74 11.61
CA ALA A 331 -10.33 8.56 10.58
C ALA A 331 -10.65 10.04 10.78
N MET A 332 -11.92 10.37 11.07
CA MET A 332 -12.35 11.74 11.38
C MET A 332 -11.67 12.28 12.63
N ALA A 333 -11.59 11.49 13.70
CA ALA A 333 -10.93 11.92 14.94
C ALA A 333 -9.42 12.19 14.72
N THR A 334 -8.76 11.44 13.86
CA THR A 334 -7.37 11.68 13.46
C THR A 334 -7.26 12.95 12.61
N TYR A 335 -8.13 13.10 11.61
CA TYR A 335 -8.18 14.28 10.76
C TYR A 335 -8.34 15.58 11.56
N GLU A 336 -9.21 15.61 12.56
CA GLU A 336 -9.40 16.78 13.43
C GLU A 336 -8.13 17.21 14.17
N ARG A 337 -7.25 16.27 14.52
CA ARG A 337 -5.99 16.55 15.20
C ARG A 337 -4.89 17.11 14.30
N ILE A 338 -4.96 16.88 12.98
CA ILE A 338 -4.00 17.44 12.02
C ILE A 338 -4.19 18.95 11.95
N ARG A 339 -3.12 19.72 12.14
CA ARG A 339 -3.11 21.19 12.13
C ARG A 339 -2.64 21.77 10.79
N ALA A 340 -1.90 20.98 10.03
CA ALA A 340 -1.42 21.34 8.69
C ALA A 340 -2.59 21.56 7.70
N PRO A 341 -2.36 22.19 6.55
CA PRO A 341 -3.30 22.19 5.44
C PRO A 341 -3.77 20.77 5.14
N LYS A 342 -5.09 20.55 5.05
CA LYS A 342 -5.62 19.19 4.99
C LYS A 342 -6.85 19.07 4.11
N GLU A 343 -7.02 17.86 3.58
CA GLU A 343 -8.21 17.47 2.81
C GLU A 343 -8.64 16.06 3.24
N LEU A 344 -9.95 15.85 3.44
CA LEU A 344 -10.56 14.55 3.73
C LEU A 344 -11.57 14.20 2.65
N ARG A 345 -11.47 12.99 2.11
CA ARG A 345 -12.46 12.41 1.21
C ARG A 345 -13.05 11.13 1.79
N VAL A 346 -14.36 11.10 1.92
CA VAL A 346 -15.12 9.92 2.30
C VAL A 346 -15.80 9.38 1.04
N TYR A 347 -15.53 8.13 0.68
CA TYR A 347 -16.10 7.50 -0.49
C TYR A 347 -17.31 6.64 -0.12
N GLU A 348 -18.47 6.98 -0.69
CA GLU A 348 -19.76 6.31 -0.45
C GLU A 348 -19.69 4.82 -0.82
N ASN A 349 -20.23 3.94 0.03
CA ASN A 349 -20.30 2.49 -0.16
C ASN A 349 -18.96 1.77 -0.36
N GLU A 350 -17.83 2.43 -0.13
CA GLU A 350 -16.53 1.83 -0.29
C GLU A 350 -16.02 1.15 0.99
N PHE A 351 -15.27 0.08 0.79
CA PHE A 351 -14.61 -0.75 1.79
C PHE A 351 -13.09 -0.59 1.71
N HIS A 352 -12.37 -1.25 2.60
CA HIS A 352 -10.92 -1.38 2.48
C HIS A 352 -10.56 -2.36 1.34
N PRO A 353 -9.71 -2.04 0.35
CA PRO A 353 -8.93 -0.83 0.11
C PRO A 353 -9.46 0.05 -1.05
N LEU A 354 -10.66 0.60 -0.98
CA LEU A 354 -11.26 1.52 -1.97
C LEU A 354 -11.33 0.93 -3.40
N GLY A 355 -11.66 -0.35 -3.49
CA GLY A 355 -11.52 -1.10 -4.74
C GLY A 355 -12.47 -0.64 -5.83
N GLY A 356 -13.69 -0.19 -5.49
CA GLY A 356 -14.67 0.28 -6.46
C GLY A 356 -14.26 1.59 -7.13
N VAL A 357 -13.44 2.40 -6.47
CA VAL A 357 -12.95 3.72 -6.96
C VAL A 357 -11.42 3.76 -7.11
N ALA A 358 -10.75 2.62 -7.09
CA ALA A 358 -9.27 2.54 -7.03
C ALA A 358 -8.57 3.34 -8.14
N ALA A 359 -9.06 3.27 -9.38
CA ALA A 359 -8.45 4.01 -10.49
C ALA A 359 -8.53 5.53 -10.29
N GLU A 360 -9.61 6.04 -9.68
CA GLU A 360 -9.76 7.44 -9.30
C GLU A 360 -8.80 7.78 -8.17
N VAL A 361 -8.77 6.98 -7.10
CA VAL A 361 -7.93 7.18 -5.91
C VAL A 361 -6.46 7.31 -6.27
N PHE A 362 -5.92 6.38 -7.07
CA PHE A 362 -4.52 6.43 -7.51
C PHE A 362 -4.22 7.66 -8.37
N ARG A 363 -5.11 7.98 -9.32
CA ARG A 363 -4.94 9.14 -10.20
C ARG A 363 -5.05 10.44 -9.42
N PHE A 364 -6.12 10.58 -8.64
CA PHE A 364 -6.37 11.78 -7.85
C PHE A 364 -5.25 12.01 -6.83
N GLY A 365 -4.84 10.94 -6.11
CA GLY A 365 -3.75 11.03 -5.14
C GLY A 365 -2.43 11.49 -5.77
N ALA A 366 -2.11 11.00 -6.97
CA ALA A 366 -0.92 11.45 -7.70
C ALA A 366 -1.02 12.93 -8.12
N GLU A 367 -2.15 13.37 -8.68
CA GLU A 367 -2.37 14.77 -9.06
C GLU A 367 -2.40 15.72 -7.85
N TRP A 368 -3.00 15.27 -6.75
CA TRP A 368 -3.01 16.02 -5.52
C TRP A 368 -1.59 16.22 -4.97
N LEU A 369 -0.77 15.15 -4.99
CA LEU A 369 0.63 15.23 -4.58
C LEU A 369 1.44 16.18 -5.46
N GLU A 370 1.28 16.14 -6.79
CA GLU A 370 1.95 17.10 -7.70
C GLU A 370 1.63 18.53 -7.31
N ARG A 371 0.35 18.88 -7.14
CA ARG A 371 -0.09 20.22 -6.74
C ARG A 371 0.44 20.63 -5.37
N ALA A 372 0.47 19.69 -4.41
CA ALA A 372 1.00 19.95 -3.08
C ALA A 372 2.52 20.20 -3.11
N LEU A 373 3.26 19.44 -3.93
CA LEU A 373 4.70 19.58 -4.12
C LEU A 373 5.06 20.86 -4.88
N ASP A 374 4.20 21.32 -5.78
CA ASP A 374 4.31 22.63 -6.45
C ASP A 374 3.90 23.82 -5.54
N GLY A 375 3.46 23.54 -4.31
CA GLY A 375 3.15 24.55 -3.30
C GLY A 375 1.72 25.10 -3.34
N GLU A 376 0.86 24.64 -4.26
CA GLU A 376 -0.51 25.14 -4.45
C GLU A 376 -1.44 24.87 -3.26
N LEU A 377 -1.14 23.84 -2.43
CA LEU A 377 -2.02 23.38 -1.34
C LEU A 377 -1.51 23.75 0.05
N ARG A 378 -0.58 24.70 0.16
CA ARG A 378 0.06 25.10 1.43
C ARG A 378 -0.63 26.29 2.13
N GLU A 379 -1.81 26.67 1.69
CA GLU A 379 -2.55 27.78 2.32
C GLU A 379 -2.83 27.49 3.79
N PRO A 380 -2.40 28.39 4.72
CA PRO A 380 -2.65 28.19 6.14
C PRO A 380 -4.14 28.15 6.45
N GLY A 381 -4.56 27.14 7.25
CA GLY A 381 -5.96 26.96 7.61
C GLY A 381 -6.81 26.26 6.54
N ARG A 382 -6.21 25.80 5.43
CA ARG A 382 -6.93 24.96 4.46
C ARG A 382 -7.46 23.70 5.16
N ASP A 383 -8.78 23.56 5.18
CA ASP A 383 -9.51 22.40 5.71
C ASP A 383 -10.64 22.10 4.71
N VAL A 384 -10.44 21.09 3.87
CA VAL A 384 -11.36 20.70 2.81
C VAL A 384 -11.93 19.33 3.12
N ARG A 385 -13.25 19.17 3.03
CA ARG A 385 -13.93 17.91 3.34
C ARG A 385 -14.94 17.61 2.26
N HIS A 386 -14.90 16.40 1.75
CA HIS A 386 -15.78 15.96 0.70
C HIS A 386 -16.37 14.58 1.00
N TYR A 387 -17.64 14.40 0.71
CA TYR A 387 -18.30 13.10 0.60
C TYR A 387 -18.49 12.82 -0.90
N VAL A 388 -17.78 11.79 -1.41
CA VAL A 388 -17.75 11.39 -2.81
C VAL A 388 -18.78 10.29 -3.01
N ARG A 389 -19.81 10.56 -3.79
CA ARG A 389 -20.95 9.67 -3.98
C ARG A 389 -20.76 8.72 -5.16
N ASP A 390 -21.39 7.55 -5.06
CA ASP A 390 -21.44 6.54 -6.13
C ASP A 390 -22.05 7.06 -7.43
N ASP A 391 -22.96 8.06 -7.33
CA ASP A 391 -23.59 8.68 -8.50
C ASP A 391 -22.71 9.73 -9.21
N GLY A 392 -21.45 9.86 -8.78
CA GLY A 392 -20.45 10.77 -9.36
C GLY A 392 -20.51 12.20 -8.82
N ARG A 393 -21.39 12.51 -7.86
CA ARG A 393 -21.44 13.81 -7.21
C ARG A 393 -20.48 13.87 -6.02
N THR A 394 -19.93 15.05 -5.78
CA THR A 394 -19.14 15.34 -4.59
C THR A 394 -19.89 16.40 -3.77
N ILE A 395 -20.06 16.15 -2.49
CA ILE A 395 -20.76 17.02 -1.55
C ILE A 395 -19.74 17.57 -0.56
N ASP A 396 -19.84 18.87 -0.24
CA ASP A 396 -19.03 19.48 0.81
C ASP A 396 -19.40 18.90 2.19
N GLY A 397 -18.40 18.63 3.01
CA GLY A 397 -18.55 17.95 4.28
C GLY A 397 -18.35 16.44 4.20
N THR A 398 -18.56 15.73 5.31
CA THR A 398 -18.32 14.29 5.44
C THR A 398 -19.56 13.49 5.82
N ALA A 399 -20.71 14.16 5.92
CA ALA A 399 -21.95 13.50 6.32
C ALA A 399 -22.58 12.80 5.11
N ALA A 400 -22.84 11.49 5.29
CA ALA A 400 -23.69 10.76 4.35
C ALA A 400 -25.07 11.44 4.23
N PRO A 401 -25.63 11.53 3.01
CA PRO A 401 -27.01 11.99 2.86
C PRO A 401 -27.96 11.15 3.72
N ALA A 402 -29.00 11.80 4.26
CA ALA A 402 -30.01 11.12 5.07
C ALA A 402 -30.92 10.22 4.18
N TRP A 403 -30.32 9.20 3.55
CA TRP A 403 -30.97 8.28 2.59
C TRP A 403 -32.23 7.62 3.17
N TRP A 404 -32.28 7.39 4.50
CA TRP A 404 -33.43 6.80 5.19
C TRP A 404 -34.66 7.73 5.27
N LEU A 405 -34.49 9.04 5.02
CA LEU A 405 -35.59 10.01 4.98
C LEU A 405 -36.24 10.11 3.58
N GLY A 406 -35.70 9.43 2.58
CA GLY A 406 -36.18 9.51 1.21
C GLY A 406 -35.94 10.90 0.54
N THR A 407 -35.31 11.83 1.23
CA THR A 407 -34.94 13.15 0.74
C THR A 407 -33.45 13.21 0.53
N ASP A 408 -33.01 13.21 -0.72
CA ASP A 408 -31.67 13.60 -1.07
C ASP A 408 -31.58 15.14 -0.97
N PRO A 409 -30.85 15.73 -0.02
CA PRO A 409 -30.79 17.19 0.14
C PRO A 409 -30.24 17.91 -1.11
N VAL A 410 -29.54 17.20 -2.00
CA VAL A 410 -29.01 17.74 -3.26
C VAL A 410 -30.04 17.69 -4.38
N ARG A 411 -31.10 16.89 -4.29
CA ARG A 411 -32.23 16.90 -5.23
C ARG A 411 -33.26 17.96 -4.91
N ALA A 412 -33.17 18.61 -3.77
CA ALA A 412 -34.12 19.63 -3.31
C ALA A 412 -33.63 21.06 -3.55
N ALA A 413 -32.44 21.23 -4.09
CA ALA A 413 -31.87 22.49 -4.55
C ALA A 413 -31.73 22.45 -6.09
#